data_17eb84b1942a32ce4658ede1e01e9ca9
#
_entry.id   17eb84b1942a32ce4658ede1e01e9ca9
#
_cell.length_a   1.000
_cell.length_b   1.000
_cell.length_c   1.000
_cell.angle_alpha   90.00
_cell.angle_beta   90.00
_cell.angle_gamma   90.00
#
_symmetry.space_group_name_H-M   'P 1'
#
loop_
_entity.id
_entity.type
_entity.pdbx_description
1 polymer ?
#
loop_
_entity_poly.entity_id
_entity_poly.type
_entity_poly.pdbx_seq_one_letter_code
_entity_poly.pdbx_strand_id
1 'polypeptide(L)'
;MLFVALVTIQIKAQQIVPPTPADTPKLEYVMQLYVTLEPEYVVGEVPHGKRVVIPITGGIFEGPQLKGTIIPGGADYQYQKTDGNNLRTELEAIYSIKTDDGVYIHVRNCGIFSAGEQGFYFLTAPKFEAPEDSRYAWLNNAIFVCGPAPSEPNTVRLNIWKVVR
;
A
#
# COMPACT_ATOMS: atom_id res chain seq x y z
N MET A 1 44.56 34.85 44.26
CA MET A 1 43.68 35.22 43.13
C MET A 1 43.45 33.97 42.32
N LEU A 2 42.22 33.45 42.40
CA LEU A 2 41.82 32.26 41.66
C LEU A 2 41.15 32.71 40.34
N PHE A 3 41.79 32.40 39.18
CA PHE A 3 41.18 32.64 37.89
C PHE A 3 40.24 31.51 37.53
N VAL A 4 38.93 31.77 37.54
CA VAL A 4 37.90 30.86 37.00
C VAL A 4 37.80 31.13 35.52
N ALA A 5 38.26 30.19 34.70
CA ALA A 5 38.05 30.22 33.25
C ALA A 5 36.62 29.81 32.90
N LEU A 6 35.79 30.74 32.46
CA LEU A 6 34.47 30.44 31.90
C LEU A 6 34.64 29.76 30.53
N VAL A 7 34.34 28.47 30.44
CA VAL A 7 34.25 27.78 29.14
C VAL A 7 32.83 28.03 28.61
N THR A 8 32.71 28.91 27.61
CA THR A 8 31.48 29.11 26.87
C THR A 8 31.29 27.96 25.83
N ILE A 9 30.39 27.07 26.07
CA ILE A 9 29.98 26.05 25.08
C ILE A 9 29.08 26.76 24.07
N GLN A 10 29.57 26.99 22.86
CA GLN A 10 28.76 27.46 21.75
C GLN A 10 27.99 26.27 21.15
N ILE A 11 26.69 26.15 21.45
CA ILE A 11 25.78 25.24 20.76
C ILE A 11 25.50 25.85 19.37
N LYS A 12 26.13 25.32 18.33
CA LYS A 12 25.74 25.63 16.95
C LYS A 12 24.34 25.07 16.73
N ALA A 13 23.35 25.93 16.50
CA ALA A 13 22.03 25.50 16.06
C ALA A 13 22.17 24.76 14.72
N GLN A 14 21.68 23.53 14.65
CA GLN A 14 21.68 22.74 13.42
C GLN A 14 20.69 23.38 12.45
N GLN A 15 21.19 23.84 11.31
CA GLN A 15 20.36 24.44 10.28
C GLN A 15 19.65 23.34 9.49
N ILE A 16 18.31 23.36 9.44
CA ILE A 16 17.52 22.46 8.59
C ILE A 16 17.70 22.94 7.14
N VAL A 17 18.22 22.05 6.31
CA VAL A 17 18.35 22.26 4.87
C VAL A 17 17.21 21.55 4.17
N PRO A 18 16.33 22.27 3.44
CA PRO A 18 15.26 21.63 2.67
C PRO A 18 15.83 20.66 1.63
N PRO A 19 15.14 19.53 1.35
CA PRO A 19 15.56 18.59 0.31
C PRO A 19 15.53 19.23 -1.07
N THR A 20 16.43 18.80 -1.92
CA THR A 20 16.48 19.20 -3.32
C THR A 20 15.65 18.25 -4.20
N PRO A 21 15.32 18.60 -5.46
CA PRO A 21 14.67 17.67 -6.38
C PRO A 21 15.43 16.33 -6.59
N ALA A 22 16.76 16.34 -6.42
CA ALA A 22 17.59 15.13 -6.49
C ALA A 22 17.35 14.17 -5.31
N ASP A 23 16.84 14.67 -4.18
CA ASP A 23 16.51 13.86 -3.00
C ASP A 23 15.11 13.26 -3.09
N THR A 24 14.32 13.64 -4.10
CA THR A 24 12.93 13.19 -4.27
C THR A 24 12.90 11.74 -4.73
N PRO A 25 12.21 10.84 -4.01
CA PRO A 25 11.99 9.46 -4.47
C PRO A 25 11.25 9.44 -5.81
N LYS A 26 11.61 8.49 -6.66
CA LYS A 26 10.97 8.24 -7.96
C LYS A 26 10.12 6.97 -7.88
N LEU A 27 9.25 6.79 -8.86
CA LEU A 27 8.39 5.62 -8.98
C LEU A 27 8.77 4.84 -10.24
N GLU A 28 9.01 3.54 -10.06
CA GLU A 28 9.28 2.59 -11.14
C GLU A 28 8.08 1.63 -11.24
N TYR A 29 7.48 1.53 -12.43
CA TYR A 29 6.35 0.64 -12.66
C TYR A 29 6.76 -0.82 -12.48
N VAL A 30 5.94 -1.58 -11.74
CA VAL A 30 6.19 -2.98 -11.42
C VAL A 30 5.19 -3.90 -12.10
N MET A 31 3.89 -3.68 -11.88
CA MET A 31 2.83 -4.52 -12.43
C MET A 31 1.46 -3.86 -12.26
N GLN A 32 0.51 -4.37 -13.01
CA GLN A 32 -0.92 -4.09 -12.85
C GLN A 32 -1.64 -5.38 -12.48
N LEU A 33 -2.56 -5.28 -11.52
CA LEU A 33 -3.45 -6.38 -11.16
C LEU A 33 -4.88 -6.02 -11.53
N TYR A 34 -5.63 -7.01 -11.99
CA TYR A 34 -7.09 -7.00 -12.12
C TYR A 34 -7.64 -8.00 -11.11
N VAL A 35 -8.10 -7.49 -9.97
CA VAL A 35 -8.60 -8.30 -8.85
C VAL A 35 -10.10 -8.43 -8.96
N THR A 36 -10.61 -9.65 -9.11
CA THR A 36 -12.05 -9.92 -9.14
C THR A 36 -12.60 -10.12 -7.73
N LEU A 37 -13.79 -9.59 -7.50
CA LEU A 37 -14.41 -9.46 -6.19
C LEU A 37 -15.81 -10.07 -6.17
N GLU A 38 -16.25 -10.57 -5.02
CA GLU A 38 -17.66 -10.79 -4.72
C GLU A 38 -18.28 -9.53 -4.09
N PRO A 39 -19.62 -9.46 -4.02
CA PRO A 39 -20.29 -8.44 -3.23
C PRO A 39 -19.79 -8.42 -1.78
N GLU A 40 -19.64 -7.21 -1.24
CA GLU A 40 -19.27 -7.03 0.16
C GLU A 40 -20.30 -7.62 1.13
N TYR A 41 -19.84 -8.07 2.28
CA TYR A 41 -20.70 -8.32 3.43
C TYR A 41 -20.29 -7.47 4.62
N VAL A 42 -21.30 -7.07 5.41
CA VAL A 42 -21.12 -6.20 6.56
C VAL A 42 -21.16 -7.04 7.83
N VAL A 43 -20.11 -6.97 8.64
CA VAL A 43 -20.06 -7.57 9.98
C VAL A 43 -20.87 -6.75 10.98
N GLY A 44 -20.81 -5.41 10.87
CA GLY A 44 -21.51 -4.47 11.75
C GLY A 44 -20.62 -3.35 12.27
N GLU A 45 -21.16 -2.58 13.19
CA GLU A 45 -20.42 -1.56 13.94
C GLU A 45 -19.52 -2.24 14.98
N VAL A 46 -18.23 -1.91 14.95
CA VAL A 46 -17.21 -2.42 15.88
C VAL A 46 -16.40 -1.23 16.43
N PRO A 47 -15.56 -1.41 17.47
CA PRO A 47 -14.86 -0.27 18.12
C PRO A 47 -14.08 0.65 17.17
N HIS A 48 -13.63 0.14 16.02
CA HIS A 48 -12.85 0.91 15.02
C HIS A 48 -13.70 1.50 13.89
N GLY A 49 -15.02 1.29 13.86
CA GLY A 49 -15.96 1.72 12.83
C GLY A 49 -16.75 0.56 12.22
N LYS A 50 -17.45 0.78 11.12
CA LYS A 50 -18.20 -0.25 10.41
C LYS A 50 -17.24 -1.24 9.75
N ARG A 51 -17.28 -2.51 10.16
CA ARG A 51 -16.47 -3.56 9.53
C ARG A 51 -17.19 -4.08 8.28
N VAL A 52 -16.47 -4.01 7.16
CA VAL A 52 -16.89 -4.54 5.86
C VAL A 52 -15.82 -5.49 5.35
N VAL A 53 -16.22 -6.55 4.68
CA VAL A 53 -15.30 -7.51 4.06
C VAL A 53 -15.73 -7.73 2.61
N ILE A 54 -14.76 -7.65 1.70
CA ILE A 54 -14.95 -7.85 0.26
C ILE A 54 -14.14 -9.07 -0.16
N PRO A 55 -14.78 -10.23 -0.43
CA PRO A 55 -14.06 -11.44 -0.83
C PRO A 55 -13.35 -11.25 -2.18
N ILE A 56 -12.13 -11.77 -2.29
CA ILE A 56 -11.35 -11.83 -3.52
C ILE A 56 -11.53 -13.21 -4.15
N THR A 57 -12.03 -13.22 -5.38
CA THR A 57 -12.37 -14.44 -6.12
C THR A 57 -11.29 -14.86 -7.12
N GLY A 58 -10.29 -14.03 -7.33
CA GLY A 58 -9.19 -14.30 -8.25
C GLY A 58 -8.80 -13.08 -9.07
N GLY A 59 -8.36 -13.33 -10.29
CA GLY A 59 -7.92 -12.31 -11.23
C GLY A 59 -6.57 -12.61 -11.85
N ILE A 60 -6.00 -11.63 -12.51
CA ILE A 60 -4.71 -11.73 -13.20
C ILE A 60 -3.81 -10.56 -12.83
N PHE A 61 -2.52 -10.72 -13.01
CA PHE A 61 -1.55 -9.63 -12.95
C PHE A 61 -0.49 -9.75 -14.03
N GLU A 62 0.00 -8.61 -14.47
CA GLU A 62 1.07 -8.53 -15.47
C GLU A 62 1.95 -7.29 -15.25
N GLY A 63 3.24 -7.47 -15.48
CA GLY A 63 4.26 -6.44 -15.45
C GLY A 63 5.52 -6.86 -16.19
N PRO A 64 6.51 -5.98 -16.31
CA PRO A 64 7.73 -6.24 -17.09
C PRO A 64 8.54 -7.47 -16.63
N GLN A 65 8.47 -7.82 -15.34
CA GLN A 65 9.30 -8.87 -14.75
C GLN A 65 8.51 -10.06 -14.21
N LEU A 66 7.18 -9.94 -14.09
CA LEU A 66 6.34 -10.98 -13.51
C LEU A 66 4.91 -10.88 -14.03
N LYS A 67 4.28 -12.02 -14.20
CA LYS A 67 2.86 -12.16 -14.56
C LYS A 67 2.28 -13.45 -14.01
N GLY A 68 0.96 -13.56 -13.96
CA GLY A 68 0.29 -14.74 -13.42
C GLY A 68 -1.13 -14.47 -12.98
N THR A 69 -1.59 -15.24 -11.97
CA THR A 69 -2.97 -15.23 -11.49
C THR A 69 -3.05 -14.87 -9.99
N ILE A 70 -4.18 -14.31 -9.60
CA ILE A 70 -4.54 -14.07 -8.21
C ILE A 70 -5.28 -15.30 -7.71
N ILE A 71 -4.88 -15.81 -6.53
CA ILE A 71 -5.46 -17.01 -5.94
C ILE A 71 -6.75 -16.63 -5.21
N PRO A 72 -7.88 -17.32 -5.46
CA PRO A 72 -9.11 -17.13 -4.71
C PRO A 72 -8.96 -17.44 -3.22
N GLY A 73 -9.80 -16.82 -2.38
CA GLY A 73 -9.86 -17.10 -0.94
C GLY A 73 -9.26 -16.00 -0.05
N GLY A 74 -8.71 -14.94 -0.65
CA GLY A 74 -8.37 -13.72 0.08
C GLY A 74 -9.57 -12.79 0.26
N ALA A 75 -9.37 -11.69 0.98
CA ALA A 75 -10.38 -10.63 1.11
C ALA A 75 -9.74 -9.27 1.37
N ASP A 76 -10.50 -8.21 1.11
CA ASP A 76 -10.22 -6.85 1.57
C ASP A 76 -11.06 -6.57 2.82
N TYR A 77 -10.37 -6.34 3.93
CA TYR A 77 -10.94 -6.08 5.25
C TYR A 77 -10.96 -4.59 5.51
N GLN A 78 -12.14 -4.00 5.58
CA GLN A 78 -12.29 -2.56 5.69
C GLN A 78 -12.87 -2.12 7.04
N TYR A 79 -12.39 -0.97 7.53
CA TYR A 79 -13.07 -0.17 8.53
C TYR A 79 -13.55 1.12 7.89
N GLN A 80 -14.85 1.32 7.86
CA GLN A 80 -15.49 2.51 7.30
C GLN A 80 -15.98 3.42 8.42
N LYS A 81 -15.67 4.72 8.30
CA LYS A 81 -16.19 5.79 9.16
C LYS A 81 -16.82 6.87 8.31
N THR A 82 -18.01 7.29 8.69
CA THR A 82 -18.73 8.40 8.06
C THR A 82 -18.89 9.54 9.06
N ASP A 83 -18.55 10.76 8.65
CA ASP A 83 -18.80 11.99 9.40
C ASP A 83 -19.45 13.01 8.45
N GLY A 84 -20.76 13.23 8.63
CA GLY A 84 -21.56 14.00 7.67
C GLY A 84 -21.48 13.40 6.25
N ASN A 85 -20.96 14.18 5.31
CA ASN A 85 -20.78 13.77 3.91
C ASN A 85 -19.38 13.16 3.64
N ASN A 86 -18.55 13.02 4.66
CA ASN A 86 -17.18 12.52 4.52
C ASN A 86 -17.13 11.04 4.86
N LEU A 87 -16.65 10.23 3.92
CA LEU A 87 -16.33 8.81 4.12
C LEU A 87 -14.81 8.64 4.22
N ARG A 88 -14.37 7.91 5.23
CA ARG A 88 -12.98 7.44 5.36
C ARG A 88 -12.98 5.94 5.59
N THR A 89 -12.23 5.24 4.77
CA THR A 89 -12.04 3.78 4.85
C THR A 89 -10.57 3.46 5.06
N GLU A 90 -10.28 2.69 6.08
CA GLU A 90 -9.01 1.96 6.22
C GLU A 90 -9.22 0.58 5.63
N LEU A 91 -8.35 0.17 4.72
CA LEU A 91 -8.48 -1.10 4.02
C LEU A 91 -7.20 -1.92 4.14
N GLU A 92 -7.40 -3.23 4.19
CA GLU A 92 -6.33 -4.22 4.28
C GLU A 92 -6.72 -5.45 3.45
N ALA A 93 -6.22 -5.52 2.23
CA ALA A 93 -6.40 -6.68 1.39
C ALA A 93 -5.29 -7.71 1.65
N ILE A 94 -5.69 -8.94 1.96
CA ILE A 94 -4.79 -10.08 2.22
C ILE A 94 -5.14 -11.19 1.24
N TYR A 95 -4.20 -11.56 0.38
CA TYR A 95 -4.37 -12.59 -0.64
C TYR A 95 -3.02 -13.13 -1.11
N SER A 96 -3.03 -14.10 -2.01
CA SER A 96 -1.83 -14.61 -2.66
C SER A 96 -1.95 -14.52 -4.17
N ILE A 97 -0.82 -14.37 -4.84
CA ILE A 97 -0.67 -14.44 -6.29
C ILE A 97 0.23 -15.62 -6.64
N LYS A 98 0.05 -16.18 -7.84
CA LYS A 98 0.89 -17.24 -8.38
C LYS A 98 1.41 -16.81 -9.74
N THR A 99 2.71 -16.81 -9.89
CA THR A 99 3.38 -16.49 -11.16
C THR A 99 3.20 -17.63 -12.18
N ASP A 100 3.36 -17.32 -13.49
CA ASP A 100 3.25 -18.32 -14.56
C ASP A 100 4.29 -19.44 -14.44
N ASP A 101 5.44 -19.18 -13.81
CA ASP A 101 6.46 -20.18 -13.49
C ASP A 101 6.23 -20.90 -12.14
N GLY A 102 5.04 -20.70 -11.51
CA GLY A 102 4.55 -21.49 -10.40
C GLY A 102 4.89 -20.99 -9.00
N VAL A 103 5.55 -19.85 -8.86
CA VAL A 103 5.93 -19.29 -7.56
C VAL A 103 4.74 -18.60 -6.90
N TYR A 104 4.46 -18.94 -5.63
CA TYR A 104 3.46 -18.25 -4.83
C TYR A 104 4.09 -17.05 -4.10
N ILE A 105 3.39 -15.93 -4.10
CA ILE A 105 3.79 -14.70 -3.41
C ILE A 105 2.60 -14.23 -2.59
N HIS A 106 2.80 -14.02 -1.28
CA HIS A 106 1.77 -13.47 -0.41
C HIS A 106 1.74 -11.96 -0.52
N VAL A 107 0.54 -11.37 -0.46
CA VAL A 107 0.31 -9.94 -0.60
C VAL A 107 -0.52 -9.45 0.57
N ARG A 108 -0.04 -8.40 1.23
CA ARG A 108 -0.78 -7.62 2.21
C ARG A 108 -0.77 -6.16 1.75
N ASN A 109 -1.91 -5.67 1.34
CA ASN A 109 -2.04 -4.33 0.75
C ASN A 109 -2.91 -3.44 1.64
N CYS A 110 -2.26 -2.57 2.42
CA CYS A 110 -2.93 -1.66 3.35
C CYS A 110 -3.04 -0.26 2.74
N GLY A 111 -4.13 0.44 3.03
CA GLY A 111 -4.28 1.80 2.52
C GLY A 111 -5.46 2.58 3.07
N ILE A 112 -5.67 3.74 2.47
CA ILE A 112 -6.71 4.67 2.84
C ILE A 112 -7.48 5.09 1.59
N PHE A 113 -8.78 5.01 1.70
CA PHE A 113 -9.72 5.69 0.82
C PHE A 113 -10.42 6.79 1.60
N SER A 114 -10.56 7.96 1.02
CA SER A 114 -11.44 9.01 1.54
C SER A 114 -12.15 9.72 0.40
N ALA A 115 -13.40 10.10 0.64
CA ALA A 115 -14.21 10.88 -0.28
C ALA A 115 -15.12 11.82 0.51
N GLY A 116 -15.34 13.03 0.01
CA GLY A 116 -16.18 14.03 0.65
C GLY A 116 -15.82 15.46 0.24
N GLU A 117 -16.09 16.42 1.11
CA GLU A 117 -15.88 17.85 0.83
C GLU A 117 -14.42 18.22 0.52
N GLN A 118 -13.46 17.46 1.06
CA GLN A 118 -12.02 17.65 0.81
C GLN A 118 -11.52 16.94 -0.47
N GLY A 119 -12.42 16.34 -1.24
CA GLY A 119 -12.11 15.63 -2.46
C GLY A 119 -11.98 14.12 -2.30
N PHE A 120 -11.24 13.50 -3.21
CA PHE A 120 -11.05 12.06 -3.31
C PHE A 120 -9.58 11.71 -3.10
N TYR A 121 -9.33 10.69 -2.27
CA TYR A 121 -8.00 10.12 -2.07
C TYR A 121 -8.09 8.60 -2.00
N PHE A 122 -7.27 7.88 -2.78
CA PHE A 122 -7.20 6.43 -2.72
C PHE A 122 -5.78 5.95 -3.07
N LEU A 123 -4.99 5.66 -2.04
CA LEU A 123 -3.65 5.06 -2.18
C LEU A 123 -3.47 3.94 -1.17
N THR A 124 -2.67 2.95 -1.56
CA THR A 124 -2.28 1.82 -0.72
C THR A 124 -0.78 1.56 -0.80
N ALA A 125 -0.27 0.80 0.15
CA ALA A 125 1.14 0.43 0.26
C ALA A 125 1.26 -1.11 0.38
N PRO A 126 1.31 -1.83 -0.73
CA PRO A 126 1.42 -3.28 -0.72
C PRO A 126 2.78 -3.74 -0.19
N LYS A 127 2.74 -4.83 0.59
CA LYS A 127 3.90 -5.63 0.97
C LYS A 127 3.78 -7.00 0.33
N PHE A 128 4.91 -7.52 -0.13
CA PHE A 128 5.01 -8.83 -0.75
C PHE A 128 5.90 -9.73 0.09
N GLU A 129 5.55 -11.03 0.13
CA GLU A 129 6.37 -12.08 0.70
C GLU A 129 6.58 -13.14 -0.38
N ALA A 130 7.73 -13.09 -1.02
CA ALA A 130 8.17 -14.05 -2.03
C ALA A 130 9.21 -15.02 -1.43
N PRO A 131 9.30 -16.28 -1.87
CA PRO A 131 10.35 -17.19 -1.43
C PRO A 131 11.74 -16.60 -1.68
N GLU A 132 12.63 -16.72 -0.70
CA GLU A 132 13.98 -16.11 -0.76
C GLU A 132 14.87 -16.72 -1.85
N ASP A 133 14.63 -17.95 -2.23
CA ASP A 133 15.31 -18.68 -3.30
C ASP A 133 14.70 -18.45 -4.69
N SER A 134 13.64 -17.65 -4.78
CA SER A 134 12.98 -17.31 -6.05
C SER A 134 13.60 -16.09 -6.71
N ARG A 135 13.46 -15.98 -8.04
CA ARG A 135 13.81 -14.76 -8.80
C ARG A 135 12.99 -13.53 -8.38
N TYR A 136 11.96 -13.71 -7.54
CA TYR A 136 11.07 -12.66 -7.05
C TYR A 136 11.42 -12.17 -5.65
N ALA A 137 12.47 -12.69 -5.00
CA ALA A 137 12.91 -12.29 -3.66
C ALA A 137 13.18 -10.79 -3.50
N TRP A 138 13.45 -10.07 -4.60
CA TRP A 138 13.61 -8.62 -4.59
C TRP A 138 12.35 -7.87 -4.11
N LEU A 139 11.17 -8.47 -4.25
CA LEU A 139 9.91 -7.91 -3.75
C LEU A 139 9.91 -7.75 -2.22
N ASN A 140 10.64 -8.61 -1.50
CA ASN A 140 10.73 -8.55 -0.04
C ASN A 140 11.52 -7.32 0.46
N ASN A 141 12.36 -6.73 -0.39
CA ASN A 141 13.34 -5.72 -0.03
C ASN A 141 13.07 -4.34 -0.65
N ALA A 142 11.82 -4.04 -0.98
CA ALA A 142 11.43 -2.79 -1.59
C ALA A 142 10.16 -2.20 -0.94
N ILE A 143 10.00 -0.89 -1.09
CA ILE A 143 8.78 -0.17 -0.70
C ILE A 143 7.96 0.03 -1.97
N PHE A 144 6.66 -0.24 -1.86
CA PHE A 144 5.73 -0.10 -2.97
C PHE A 144 4.60 0.85 -2.61
N VAL A 145 4.06 1.51 -3.63
CA VAL A 145 2.82 2.27 -3.57
C VAL A 145 1.89 1.79 -4.67
N CYS A 146 0.60 1.87 -4.41
CA CYS A 146 -0.43 1.44 -5.34
C CYS A 146 -1.51 2.51 -5.46
N GLY A 147 -1.91 2.77 -6.71
CA GLY A 147 -3.09 3.58 -7.04
C GLY A 147 -4.23 2.68 -7.52
N PRO A 148 -5.16 2.30 -6.64
CA PRO A 148 -6.35 1.57 -7.05
C PRO A 148 -7.24 2.45 -7.95
N ALA A 149 -7.91 1.82 -8.91
CA ALA A 149 -8.87 2.47 -9.80
C ALA A 149 -10.02 1.51 -10.12
N PRO A 150 -11.26 2.02 -10.29
CA PRO A 150 -12.35 1.21 -10.80
C PRO A 150 -12.00 0.62 -12.16
N SER A 151 -12.54 -0.57 -12.42
CA SER A 151 -12.40 -1.28 -13.69
C SER A 151 -13.78 -1.82 -14.10
N GLU A 152 -13.85 -3.05 -14.59
CA GLU A 152 -15.10 -3.75 -14.87
C GLU A 152 -15.94 -3.94 -13.58
N PRO A 153 -17.24 -4.18 -13.69
CA PRO A 153 -18.05 -4.53 -12.52
C PRO A 153 -17.41 -5.64 -11.70
N ASN A 154 -17.41 -5.48 -10.38
CA ASN A 154 -16.79 -6.42 -9.44
C ASN A 154 -15.28 -6.66 -9.67
N THR A 155 -14.59 -5.69 -10.23
CA THR A 155 -13.14 -5.75 -10.45
C THR A 155 -12.50 -4.44 -10.01
N VAL A 156 -11.35 -4.55 -9.34
CA VAL A 156 -10.50 -3.39 -9.05
C VAL A 156 -9.15 -3.55 -9.78
N ARG A 157 -8.74 -2.48 -10.44
CA ARG A 157 -7.43 -2.39 -11.08
C ARG A 157 -6.43 -1.76 -10.11
N LEU A 158 -5.31 -2.43 -9.89
CA LEU A 158 -4.24 -2.00 -9.00
C LEU A 158 -2.98 -1.76 -9.83
N ASN A 159 -2.50 -0.52 -9.86
CA ASN A 159 -1.22 -0.18 -10.47
C ASN A 159 -0.17 -0.10 -9.37
N ILE A 160 0.88 -0.93 -9.48
CA ILE A 160 1.94 -1.03 -8.47
C ILE A 160 3.21 -0.36 -8.97
N TRP A 161 3.76 0.50 -8.15
CA TRP A 161 5.06 1.13 -8.36
C TRP A 161 5.98 0.86 -7.19
N LYS A 162 7.24 0.61 -7.49
CA LYS A 162 8.33 0.56 -6.52
C LYS A 162 8.88 1.97 -6.30
N VAL A 163 9.12 2.33 -5.05
CA VAL A 163 9.79 3.57 -4.68
C VAL A 163 11.29 3.37 -4.83
N VAL A 164 11.93 4.22 -5.63
CA VAL A 164 13.38 4.21 -5.89
C VAL A 164 13.98 5.60 -5.67
N ARG A 165 15.30 5.68 -5.51
CA ARG A 165 16.06 6.93 -5.45
C ARG A 165 16.68 7.27 -6.78
#